data_8c5a0691796fdcb39229a19f77bf4792
#
_entry.id   8c5a0691796fdcb39229a19f77bf4792
#
_cell.length_a   1.000
_cell.length_b   1.000
_cell.length_c   1.000
_cell.angle_alpha   90.00
_cell.angle_beta   90.00
_cell.angle_gamma   90.00
#
_symmetry.space_group_name_H-M   'P 1'
#
loop_
_entity.id
_entity.type
_entity.pdbx_description
1 polymer ?
#
loop_
_entity_poly.entity_id
_entity_poly.type
_entity_poly.pdbx_seq_one_letter_code
_entity_poly.pdbx_strand_id
1 'polypeptide(L)'
;MEKKLAIIIPAYKARFLRETLDSILKQNSSEFIVYVGDDASPENIEGLVHDYDEKLDIVYHRFSTNLGGVDLPGQWDRCIALSNEPLVWLFSDDDIMPFDGVKRVMQAVEKYGDKLV
;
A
#
# COMPACT_ATOMS: atom_id res chain seq x y z
N MET A 1 9.65 -17.16 -1.26
CA MET A 1 9.12 -17.08 0.13
C MET A 1 7.81 -16.30 0.13
N GLU A 2 6.83 -16.81 0.83
CA GLU A 2 5.51 -16.19 0.85
C GLU A 2 5.52 -14.89 1.65
N LYS A 3 4.96 -13.83 1.07
CA LYS A 3 4.82 -12.55 1.75
C LYS A 3 3.64 -12.60 2.71
N LYS A 4 3.77 -12.02 3.90
CA LYS A 4 2.72 -12.04 4.92
C LYS A 4 1.97 -10.71 5.04
N LEU A 5 2.58 -9.62 4.64
CA LEU A 5 2.03 -8.27 4.81
C LEU A 5 1.70 -7.65 3.47
N ALA A 6 0.46 -7.16 3.33
CA ALA A 6 0.06 -6.31 2.22
C ALA A 6 0.04 -4.86 2.69
N ILE A 7 0.79 -4.00 2.01
CA ILE A 7 0.71 -2.54 2.21
C ILE A 7 -0.28 -2.03 1.17
N ILE A 8 -1.40 -1.50 1.63
CA ILE A 8 -2.50 -1.06 0.78
C ILE A 8 -2.47 0.45 0.67
N ILE A 9 -2.32 0.97 -0.55
CA ILE A 9 -2.27 2.41 -0.81
C ILE A 9 -3.42 2.81 -1.72
N PRO A 10 -4.53 3.33 -1.16
CA PRO A 10 -5.53 3.99 -1.98
C PRO A 10 -4.92 5.29 -2.52
N ALA A 11 -4.88 5.43 -3.84
CA ALA A 11 -4.21 6.55 -4.49
C ALA A 11 -5.17 7.36 -5.33
N TYR A 12 -5.06 8.68 -5.26
CA TYR A 12 -5.81 9.60 -6.09
C TYR A 12 -4.92 10.73 -6.60
N LYS A 13 -4.00 11.24 -5.76
CA LYS A 13 -3.09 12.31 -6.12
C LYS A 13 -1.67 11.78 -6.26
N ALA A 14 -0.98 12.19 -7.33
CA ALA A 14 0.39 11.76 -7.59
C ALA A 14 1.42 12.57 -6.81
N ARG A 15 1.05 13.73 -6.26
CA ARG A 15 1.97 14.74 -5.74
C ARG A 15 3.03 14.19 -4.79
N PHE A 16 2.64 13.35 -3.83
CA PHE A 16 3.55 12.81 -2.83
C PHE A 16 3.74 11.29 -2.93
N LEU A 17 3.09 10.65 -3.92
CA LEU A 17 3.12 9.20 -4.03
C LEU A 17 4.54 8.66 -4.26
N ARG A 18 5.37 9.38 -5.03
CA ARG A 18 6.76 8.96 -5.26
C ARG A 18 7.56 8.92 -3.97
N GLU A 19 7.42 9.94 -3.12
CA GLU A 19 8.11 9.97 -1.81
C GLU A 19 7.60 8.85 -0.90
N THR A 20 6.30 8.58 -0.93
CA THR A 20 5.70 7.47 -0.20
C THR A 20 6.30 6.14 -0.65
N LEU A 21 6.34 5.87 -1.96
CA LEU A 21 6.90 4.63 -2.50
C LEU A 21 8.40 4.53 -2.25
N ASP A 22 9.14 5.65 -2.34
CA ASP A 22 10.57 5.65 -2.01
C ASP A 22 10.82 5.27 -0.55
N SER A 23 9.95 5.73 0.37
CA SER A 23 10.08 5.36 1.79
C SER A 23 9.81 3.88 2.02
N ILE A 24 8.89 3.30 1.25
CA ILE A 24 8.61 1.86 1.31
C ILE A 24 9.78 1.06 0.71
N LEU A 25 10.38 1.57 -0.36
CA LEU A 25 11.55 0.93 -0.98
C LEU A 25 12.75 0.86 -0.02
N LYS A 26 12.86 1.82 0.90
CA LYS A 26 13.97 1.89 1.87
C LYS A 26 13.76 1.05 3.12
N GLN A 27 12.69 0.27 3.20
CA GLN A 27 12.44 -0.56 4.38
C GLN A 27 13.55 -1.58 4.60
N ASN A 28 13.87 -1.83 5.87
CA ASN A 28 14.91 -2.81 6.24
C ASN A 28 14.37 -4.25 6.29
N SER A 29 13.17 -4.47 5.79
CA SER A 29 12.56 -5.79 5.61
C SER A 29 11.83 -5.78 4.27
N SER A 30 11.83 -6.91 3.56
CA SER A 30 11.15 -7.08 2.28
C SER A 30 9.98 -8.05 2.35
N GLU A 31 9.50 -8.38 3.55
CA GLU A 31 8.41 -9.35 3.75
C GLU A 31 7.02 -8.73 3.49
N PHE A 32 6.89 -8.01 2.38
CA PHE A 32 5.65 -7.34 2.05
C PHE A 32 5.45 -7.26 0.54
N ILE A 33 4.19 -7.04 0.15
CA ILE A 33 3.81 -6.68 -1.21
C ILE A 33 2.96 -5.40 -1.13
N VAL A 34 3.14 -4.50 -2.11
CA VAL A 34 2.42 -3.22 -2.17
C VAL A 34 1.27 -3.34 -3.17
N TYR A 35 0.09 -2.90 -2.77
CA TYR A 35 -1.07 -2.79 -3.66
C TYR A 35 -1.47 -1.33 -3.77
N VAL A 36 -1.44 -0.79 -4.98
CA VAL A 36 -1.89 0.58 -5.23
C VAL A 36 -3.24 0.52 -5.92
N GLY A 37 -4.27 1.01 -5.25
CA GLY A 37 -5.63 1.11 -5.79
C GLY A 37 -5.89 2.53 -6.28
N ASP A 38 -5.88 2.72 -7.58
CA ASP A 38 -6.08 4.03 -8.24
C ASP A 38 -7.57 4.34 -8.32
N ASP A 39 -8.01 5.37 -7.61
CA ASP A 39 -9.42 5.78 -7.46
C ASP A 39 -9.90 6.62 -8.65
N ALA A 40 -9.65 6.13 -9.87
CA ALA A 40 -9.98 6.82 -11.11
C ALA A 40 -9.37 8.23 -11.17
N SER A 41 -8.10 8.33 -10.78
CA SER A 41 -7.39 9.61 -10.75
C SER A 41 -7.24 10.22 -12.14
N PRO A 42 -7.35 11.55 -12.28
CA PRO A 42 -7.02 12.23 -13.53
C PRO A 42 -5.52 12.32 -13.76
N GLU A 43 -4.70 11.99 -12.76
CA GLU A 43 -3.23 12.01 -12.86
C GLU A 43 -2.69 10.64 -13.28
N ASN A 44 -1.47 10.60 -13.81
CA ASN A 44 -0.85 9.36 -14.28
C ASN A 44 -0.23 8.56 -13.12
N ILE A 45 -1.09 8.00 -12.28
CA ILE A 45 -0.67 7.12 -11.18
C ILE A 45 -0.02 5.85 -11.73
N GLU A 46 -0.57 5.29 -12.81
CA GLU A 46 -0.07 4.05 -13.42
C GLU A 46 1.40 4.17 -13.82
N GLY A 47 1.75 5.22 -14.57
CA GLY A 47 3.14 5.41 -15.01
C GLY A 47 4.11 5.58 -13.86
N LEU A 48 3.69 6.30 -12.81
CA LEU A 48 4.51 6.49 -11.62
C LEU A 48 4.76 5.16 -10.91
N VAL A 49 3.72 4.34 -10.74
CA VAL A 49 3.82 3.03 -10.07
C VAL A 49 4.73 2.09 -10.86
N HIS A 50 4.63 2.08 -12.19
CA HIS A 50 5.44 1.19 -13.02
C HIS A 50 6.94 1.49 -12.95
N ASP A 51 7.34 2.68 -12.52
CA ASP A 51 8.75 2.98 -12.26
C ASP A 51 9.34 2.09 -11.14
N TYR A 52 8.50 1.45 -10.34
CA TYR A 52 8.91 0.61 -9.21
C TYR A 52 8.78 -0.89 -9.47
N ASP A 53 8.35 -1.30 -10.66
CA ASP A 53 8.07 -2.71 -10.97
C ASP A 53 9.26 -3.64 -10.71
N GLU A 54 10.48 -3.17 -10.96
CA GLU A 54 11.69 -3.98 -10.76
C GLU A 54 12.34 -3.77 -9.39
N LYS A 55 11.83 -2.82 -8.61
CA LYS A 55 12.40 -2.45 -7.31
C LYS A 55 11.57 -2.94 -6.13
N LEU A 56 10.26 -3.05 -6.32
CA LEU A 56 9.30 -3.45 -5.31
C LEU A 56 8.40 -4.55 -5.87
N ASP A 57 7.94 -5.43 -4.99
CA ASP A 57 6.84 -6.32 -5.31
C ASP A 57 5.57 -5.48 -5.19
N ILE A 58 5.06 -4.99 -6.33
CA ILE A 58 3.99 -4.00 -6.38
C ILE A 58 2.93 -4.37 -7.43
N VAL A 59 1.67 -4.22 -7.03
CA VAL A 59 0.51 -4.47 -7.88
C VAL A 59 -0.25 -3.16 -8.04
N TYR A 60 -0.56 -2.82 -9.28
CA TYR A 60 -1.36 -1.64 -9.59
C TYR A 60 -2.74 -2.06 -10.11
N HIS A 61 -3.79 -1.41 -9.60
CA HIS A 61 -5.15 -1.61 -10.11
C HIS A 61 -5.86 -0.26 -10.20
N ARG A 62 -6.43 0.04 -11.38
CA ARG A 62 -7.24 1.24 -11.57
C ARG A 62 -8.72 0.87 -11.49
N PHE A 63 -9.45 1.53 -10.60
CA PHE A 63 -10.90 1.42 -10.54
C PHE A 63 -11.52 2.34 -11.61
N SER A 64 -12.65 1.93 -12.16
CA SER A 64 -13.27 2.66 -13.27
C SER A 64 -13.98 3.93 -12.82
N THR A 65 -14.34 4.03 -11.53
CA THR A 65 -15.06 5.18 -10.99
C THR A 65 -14.44 5.63 -9.69
N ASN A 66 -14.43 6.95 -9.45
CA ASN A 66 -14.01 7.51 -8.19
C ASN A 66 -15.04 7.17 -7.10
N LEU A 67 -14.57 6.60 -6.01
CA LEU A 67 -15.42 6.24 -4.87
C LEU A 67 -15.06 7.05 -3.63
N GLY A 68 -13.79 7.40 -3.45
CA GLY A 68 -13.32 8.10 -2.25
C GLY A 68 -13.95 9.46 -2.02
N GLY A 69 -14.41 10.11 -3.08
CA GLY A 69 -15.09 11.40 -2.99
C GLY A 69 -16.49 11.33 -2.36
N VAL A 70 -17.13 10.15 -2.35
CA VAL A 70 -18.48 9.95 -1.81
C VAL A 70 -18.54 8.90 -0.71
N ASP A 71 -17.62 7.94 -0.72
CA ASP A 71 -17.56 6.82 0.24
C ASP A 71 -16.12 6.41 0.47
N LEU A 72 -15.43 7.14 1.32
CA LEU A 72 -14.01 6.87 1.58
C LEU A 72 -13.76 5.48 2.22
N PRO A 73 -14.54 5.05 3.23
CA PRO A 73 -14.39 3.70 3.75
C PRO A 73 -14.60 2.61 2.69
N GLY A 74 -15.55 2.79 1.78
CA GLY A 74 -15.78 1.86 0.67
C GLY A 74 -14.58 1.80 -0.27
N GLN A 75 -13.93 2.93 -0.52
CA GLN A 75 -12.70 2.97 -1.31
C GLN A 75 -11.58 2.16 -0.63
N TRP A 76 -11.40 2.32 0.67
CA TRP A 76 -10.41 1.54 1.42
C TRP A 76 -10.72 0.05 1.35
N ASP A 77 -11.98 -0.32 1.53
CA ASP A 77 -12.41 -1.73 1.51
C ASP A 77 -12.12 -2.39 0.16
N ARG A 78 -12.41 -1.72 -0.95
CA ARG A 78 -12.15 -2.30 -2.28
C ARG A 78 -10.65 -2.38 -2.59
N CYS A 79 -9.84 -1.48 -2.05
CA CYS A 79 -8.38 -1.58 -2.16
C CYS A 79 -7.86 -2.77 -1.36
N ILE A 80 -8.33 -2.96 -0.13
CA ILE A 80 -7.95 -4.10 0.71
C ILE A 80 -8.33 -5.42 0.03
N ALA A 81 -9.48 -5.44 -0.65
CA ALA A 81 -9.96 -6.62 -1.38
C ALA A 81 -9.05 -7.04 -2.54
N LEU A 82 -8.13 -6.20 -2.99
CA LEU A 82 -7.13 -6.57 -4.00
C LEU A 82 -6.11 -7.56 -3.45
N SER A 83 -5.91 -7.59 -2.13
CA SER A 83 -4.82 -8.33 -1.50
C SER A 83 -5.25 -9.74 -1.09
N ASN A 84 -4.25 -10.63 -0.96
CA ASN A 84 -4.45 -12.02 -0.53
C ASN A 84 -3.64 -12.37 0.72
N GLU A 85 -2.84 -11.44 1.24
CA GLU A 85 -1.99 -11.68 2.38
C GLU A 85 -2.79 -11.69 3.68
N PRO A 86 -2.34 -12.43 4.72
CA PRO A 86 -3.10 -12.51 5.97
C PRO A 86 -3.09 -11.23 6.79
N LEU A 87 -2.12 -10.34 6.54
CA LEU A 87 -1.99 -9.07 7.26
C LEU A 87 -2.07 -7.92 6.27
N VAL A 88 -2.80 -6.86 6.63
CA VAL A 88 -2.89 -5.66 5.80
C VAL A 88 -2.52 -4.44 6.62
N TRP A 89 -1.84 -3.50 5.96
CA TRP A 89 -1.52 -2.18 6.49
C TRP A 89 -2.02 -1.14 5.52
N LEU A 90 -3.10 -0.46 5.90
CA LEU A 90 -3.65 0.63 5.08
C LEU A 90 -2.76 1.86 5.26
N PHE A 91 -2.13 2.30 4.18
CA PHE A 91 -1.15 3.38 4.19
C PHE A 91 -1.54 4.49 3.23
N SER A 92 -1.39 5.73 3.64
CA SER A 92 -1.79 6.88 2.84
C SER A 92 -0.83 7.14 1.68
N ASP A 93 -1.34 7.71 0.57
CA ASP A 93 -0.54 8.06 -0.61
C ASP A 93 0.30 9.33 -0.44
N ASP A 94 0.27 9.94 0.74
CA ASP A 94 1.03 11.15 1.07
C ASP A 94 1.84 11.02 2.37
N ASP A 95 1.99 9.81 2.88
CA ASP A 95 2.77 9.57 4.11
C ASP A 95 4.16 8.99 3.80
N ILE A 96 5.06 9.15 4.76
CA ILE A 96 6.42 8.62 4.70
C ILE A 96 6.54 7.51 5.74
N MET A 97 6.90 6.31 5.30
CA MET A 97 7.06 5.18 6.18
C MET A 97 8.44 5.22 6.83
N PRO A 98 8.55 5.11 8.18
CA PRO A 98 9.86 4.97 8.81
C PRO A 98 10.61 3.75 8.25
N PHE A 99 11.93 3.82 8.14
CA PHE A 99 12.73 2.78 7.49
C PHE A 99 12.56 1.39 8.14
N ASP A 100 12.19 1.34 9.41
CA ASP A 100 11.96 0.11 10.16
C ASP A 100 10.47 -0.21 10.38
N GLY A 101 9.57 0.48 9.65
CA GLY A 101 8.12 0.36 9.85
C GLY A 101 7.62 -1.06 9.68
N VAL A 102 7.99 -1.72 8.58
CA VAL A 102 7.57 -3.11 8.31
C VAL A 102 8.11 -4.06 9.39
N LYS A 103 9.38 -3.93 9.73
CA LYS A 103 9.99 -4.77 10.75
C LYS A 103 9.30 -4.63 12.10
N ARG A 104 8.95 -3.39 12.49
CA ARG A 104 8.27 -3.12 13.76
C ARG A 104 6.86 -3.71 13.77
N VAL A 105 6.14 -3.60 12.66
CA VAL A 105 4.81 -4.20 12.52
C VAL A 105 4.91 -5.72 12.64
N MET A 106 5.84 -6.34 11.94
CA MET A 106 6.01 -7.79 11.98
C MET A 106 6.43 -8.28 13.36
N GLN A 107 7.28 -7.54 14.07
CA GLN A 107 7.63 -7.86 15.45
C GLN A 107 6.42 -7.76 16.39
N ALA A 108 5.56 -6.76 16.20
CA ALA A 108 4.34 -6.63 16.99
C ALA A 108 3.37 -7.79 16.74
N VAL A 109 3.23 -8.20 15.49
CA VAL A 109 2.40 -9.37 15.14
C VAL A 109 2.95 -10.63 15.79
N GLU A 110 4.26 -10.82 15.75
CA GLU A 110 4.92 -11.98 16.36
C GLU A 110 4.72 -12.00 17.88
N LYS A 111 4.78 -10.83 18.54
CA LYS A 111 4.65 -10.71 19.99
C LYS A 111 3.20 -10.80 20.46
N TYR A 112 2.28 -10.16 19.76
CA TYR A 112 0.88 -10.03 20.21
C TYR A 112 -0.08 -10.92 19.41
N GLY A 113 0.30 -11.35 18.22
CA GLY A 113 -0.52 -12.23 17.39
C GLY A 113 -1.86 -11.62 17.05
N ASP A 114 -2.91 -12.40 17.24
CA ASP A 114 -4.30 -12.01 16.92
C ASP A 114 -4.91 -11.01 17.92
N LYS A 115 -4.16 -10.59 18.93
CA LYS A 115 -4.59 -9.54 19.85
C LYS A 115 -4.42 -8.14 19.26
N LEU A 116 -3.71 -8.04 18.12
CA LEU A 116 -3.62 -6.78 17.40
C LEU A 116 -4.92 -6.51 16.64
N VAL A 117 -5.40 -5.31 16.76
CA VAL A 117 -6.63 -4.88 16.12
C VAL A 117 -6.33 -3.75 15.13
#